data_024f686d11391137f1994b450fbb3046
#
_entry.id   024f686d11391137f1994b450fbb3046
#
_cell.length_a   1.000
_cell.length_b   1.000
_cell.length_c   1.000
_cell.angle_alpha   90.00
_cell.angle_beta   90.00
_cell.angle_gamma   90.00
#
_symmetry.space_group_name_H-M   'P 1'
#
loop_
_entity.id
_entity.type
_entity.pdbx_description
1 polymer ?
#
loop_
_entity_poly.entity_id
_entity_poly.type
_entity_poly.pdbx_seq_one_letter_code
_entity_poly.pdbx_strand_id
1 'polypeptide(L)'
;DVYLRTHGFNKVEGGQFKYDIGKRYGIDRDQGKKLIKLFNESAHIGFLPPLRDAMYYVKRLHEEHGYVFHCITSLSKEDDAQELRRMNLRKLFGNTAFEKFVFLDTGADKDDALEPYRGSGYYWIEDKIVNCEVGTDLGLKSLLMEHGHNMDYENPAIPRVTSWKQVYETITGQSA
;
A
#
# COMPACT_ATOMS: atom_id res chain seq x y z
N ASP A 1 -2.22 -6.18 12.01
CA ASP A 1 -1.88 -6.33 13.45
C ASP A 1 -3.06 -6.84 14.28
N VAL A 2 -4.29 -6.26 14.15
CA VAL A 2 -5.47 -6.70 14.94
C VAL A 2 -5.77 -8.18 14.71
N TYR A 3 -5.86 -8.61 13.46
CA TYR A 3 -6.08 -10.01 13.08
C TYR A 3 -5.09 -10.98 13.75
N LEU A 4 -3.80 -10.69 13.69
CA LEU A 4 -2.78 -11.58 14.31
C LEU A 4 -2.92 -11.61 15.83
N ARG A 5 -3.21 -10.47 16.45
CA ARG A 5 -3.44 -10.41 17.91
C ARG A 5 -4.66 -11.20 18.34
N THR A 6 -5.76 -11.20 17.58
CA THR A 6 -6.95 -12.01 17.90
C THR A 6 -6.70 -13.51 17.72
N HIS A 7 -5.65 -13.90 17.00
CA HIS A 7 -5.18 -15.28 16.85
C HIS A 7 -4.03 -15.65 17.82
N GLY A 8 -3.81 -14.82 18.86
CA GLY A 8 -2.83 -15.10 19.91
C GLY A 8 -1.39 -14.68 19.61
N PHE A 9 -1.14 -14.02 18.49
CA PHE A 9 0.21 -13.53 18.13
C PHE A 9 0.42 -12.10 18.67
N ASN A 10 1.44 -11.92 19.51
CA ASN A 10 1.86 -10.61 20.00
C ASN A 10 3.16 -10.18 19.34
N LYS A 11 3.30 -8.88 19.08
CA LYS A 11 4.55 -8.33 18.56
C LYS A 11 5.67 -8.52 19.56
N VAL A 12 6.86 -8.84 19.07
CA VAL A 12 8.08 -8.79 19.88
C VAL A 12 8.52 -7.34 20.09
N GLU A 13 9.41 -7.10 21.04
CA GLU A 13 10.01 -5.79 21.27
C GLU A 13 10.65 -5.26 19.97
N GLY A 14 10.38 -3.99 19.61
CA GLY A 14 10.84 -3.39 18.35
C GLY A 14 10.18 -3.96 17.09
N GLY A 15 9.22 -4.90 17.21
CA GLY A 15 8.54 -5.53 16.07
C GLY A 15 7.78 -4.53 15.17
N GLN A 16 7.35 -3.37 15.70
CA GLN A 16 6.70 -2.32 14.92
C GLN A 16 7.60 -1.72 13.82
N PHE A 17 8.92 -1.83 13.97
CA PHE A 17 9.92 -1.36 13.00
C PHE A 17 10.34 -2.45 11.99
N LYS A 18 9.72 -3.62 12.00
CA LYS A 18 10.04 -4.71 11.08
C LYS A 18 8.95 -4.85 10.01
N TYR A 19 9.35 -4.89 8.74
CA TYR A 19 8.45 -5.18 7.62
C TYR A 19 8.01 -6.65 7.65
N ASP A 20 8.96 -7.56 7.77
CA ASP A 20 8.74 -9.01 7.78
C ASP A 20 7.92 -9.45 9.00
N ILE A 21 6.81 -10.14 8.74
CA ILE A 21 5.86 -10.58 9.78
C ILE A 21 6.51 -11.62 10.72
N GLY A 22 7.36 -12.48 10.20
CA GLY A 22 8.11 -13.42 11.04
C GLY A 22 8.95 -12.69 12.08
N LYS A 23 9.72 -11.69 11.65
CA LYS A 23 10.54 -10.84 12.54
C LYS A 23 9.69 -9.97 13.46
N ARG A 24 8.52 -9.50 13.00
CA ARG A 24 7.61 -8.65 13.77
C ARG A 24 6.98 -9.36 14.96
N TYR A 25 6.68 -10.65 14.79
CA TYR A 25 5.97 -11.46 15.77
C TYR A 25 6.83 -12.58 16.39
N GLY A 26 8.11 -12.68 16.02
CA GLY A 26 9.01 -13.70 16.54
C GLY A 26 8.62 -15.13 16.13
N ILE A 27 8.09 -15.29 14.93
CA ILE A 27 7.65 -16.57 14.37
C ILE A 27 8.47 -16.93 13.14
N ASP A 28 8.44 -18.20 12.75
CA ASP A 28 9.09 -18.67 11.54
C ASP A 28 8.60 -17.91 10.30
N ARG A 29 9.51 -17.69 9.33
CA ARG A 29 9.21 -16.93 8.11
C ARG A 29 8.10 -17.55 7.28
N ASP A 30 8.07 -18.89 7.17
CA ASP A 30 7.06 -19.58 6.36
C ASP A 30 5.71 -19.58 7.08
N GLN A 31 5.71 -19.67 8.41
CA GLN A 31 4.51 -19.45 9.22
C GLN A 31 3.98 -18.02 9.03
N GLY A 32 4.85 -17.00 9.04
CA GLY A 32 4.50 -15.61 8.78
C GLY A 32 3.83 -15.44 7.40
N LYS A 33 4.42 -16.03 6.35
CA LYS A 33 3.85 -16.01 5.00
C LYS A 33 2.47 -16.67 4.93
N LYS A 34 2.29 -17.83 5.57
CA LYS A 34 1.00 -18.53 5.65
C LYS A 34 -0.06 -17.67 6.33
N LEU A 35 0.28 -17.01 7.43
CA LEU A 35 -0.64 -16.12 8.14
C LEU A 35 -1.06 -14.91 7.30
N ILE A 36 -0.15 -14.32 6.54
CA ILE A 36 -0.47 -13.24 5.58
C ILE A 36 -1.43 -13.75 4.51
N LYS A 37 -1.12 -14.90 3.91
CA LYS A 37 -1.97 -15.51 2.88
C LYS A 37 -3.38 -15.77 3.43
N LEU A 38 -3.50 -16.41 4.59
CA LEU A 38 -4.79 -16.65 5.26
C LEU A 38 -5.57 -15.36 5.52
N PHE A 39 -4.88 -14.30 5.96
CA PHE A 39 -5.51 -12.99 6.13
C PHE A 39 -6.01 -12.43 4.79
N ASN A 40 -5.18 -12.43 3.76
CA ASN A 40 -5.51 -11.91 2.45
C ASN A 40 -6.68 -12.64 1.78
N GLU A 41 -6.85 -13.93 2.07
CA GLU A 41 -7.93 -14.79 1.54
C GLU A 41 -9.14 -14.87 2.48
N SER A 42 -9.11 -14.16 3.60
CA SER A 42 -10.23 -14.10 4.53
C SER A 42 -11.16 -12.92 4.24
N ALA A 43 -12.38 -12.96 4.79
CA ALA A 43 -13.32 -11.84 4.71
C ALA A 43 -12.76 -10.53 5.28
N HIS A 44 -11.74 -10.57 6.15
CA HIS A 44 -11.12 -9.38 6.75
C HIS A 44 -10.54 -8.43 5.71
N ILE A 45 -10.13 -8.92 4.54
CA ILE A 45 -9.58 -8.08 3.47
C ILE A 45 -10.60 -7.07 2.94
N GLY A 46 -11.89 -7.43 2.98
CA GLY A 46 -13.00 -6.55 2.60
C GLY A 46 -13.33 -5.45 3.62
N PHE A 47 -12.69 -5.48 4.80
CA PHE A 47 -12.96 -4.55 5.90
C PHE A 47 -11.70 -3.82 6.39
N LEU A 48 -10.68 -3.73 5.56
CA LEU A 48 -9.49 -2.95 5.89
C LEU A 48 -9.85 -1.47 6.06
N PRO A 49 -9.46 -0.85 7.18
CA PRO A 49 -9.65 0.56 7.38
C PRO A 49 -8.74 1.36 6.43
N PRO A 50 -9.14 2.57 6.04
CA PRO A 50 -8.27 3.48 5.29
C PRO A 50 -7.14 3.98 6.19
N LEU A 51 -6.05 4.42 5.58
CA LEU A 51 -4.98 5.11 6.28
C LEU A 51 -5.47 6.52 6.64
N ARG A 52 -5.55 6.83 7.93
CA ARG A 52 -5.90 8.17 8.49
C ARG A 52 -6.81 9.01 7.58
N ASP A 53 -6.22 10.05 6.97
CA ASP A 53 -6.83 11.09 6.14
C ASP A 53 -7.03 10.68 4.66
N ALA A 54 -6.71 9.44 4.30
CA ALA A 54 -6.77 8.96 2.91
C ALA A 54 -8.14 9.17 2.25
N MET A 55 -9.24 8.91 2.96
CA MET A 55 -10.58 9.07 2.37
C MET A 55 -10.83 10.51 1.93
N TYR A 56 -10.38 11.49 2.70
CA TYR A 56 -10.57 12.89 2.40
C TYR A 56 -9.71 13.35 1.21
N TYR A 57 -8.40 13.08 1.25
CA TYR A 57 -7.48 13.61 0.24
C TYR A 57 -7.49 12.83 -1.09
N VAL A 58 -7.72 11.52 -1.09
CA VAL A 58 -7.94 10.76 -2.31
C VAL A 58 -9.20 11.26 -3.02
N LYS A 59 -10.27 11.53 -2.27
CA LYS A 59 -11.50 12.10 -2.83
C LYS A 59 -11.26 13.48 -3.43
N ARG A 60 -10.55 14.37 -2.75
CA ARG A 60 -10.19 15.70 -3.26
C ARG A 60 -9.33 15.62 -4.52
N LEU A 61 -8.31 14.77 -4.55
CA LEU A 61 -7.50 14.56 -5.76
C LEU A 61 -8.38 14.11 -6.93
N HIS A 62 -9.34 13.22 -6.68
CA HIS A 62 -10.23 12.72 -7.72
C HIS A 62 -11.27 13.77 -8.16
N GLU A 63 -12.04 14.33 -7.23
CA GLU A 63 -13.19 15.18 -7.54
C GLU A 63 -12.80 16.61 -7.92
N GLU A 64 -11.75 17.17 -7.28
CA GLU A 64 -11.34 18.56 -7.51
C GLU A 64 -10.27 18.70 -8.59
N HIS A 65 -9.41 17.68 -8.75
CA HIS A 65 -8.26 17.74 -9.66
C HIS A 65 -8.29 16.70 -10.78
N GLY A 66 -9.31 15.84 -10.85
CA GLY A 66 -9.51 14.87 -11.92
C GLY A 66 -8.53 13.69 -11.92
N TYR A 67 -7.80 13.45 -10.84
CA TYR A 67 -6.92 12.29 -10.75
C TYR A 67 -7.72 11.00 -10.67
N VAL A 68 -7.26 9.99 -11.39
CA VAL A 68 -7.74 8.60 -11.26
C VAL A 68 -6.61 7.73 -10.71
N PHE A 69 -6.99 6.70 -9.97
CA PHE A 69 -6.03 5.85 -9.28
C PHE A 69 -5.97 4.45 -9.89
N HIS A 70 -4.76 3.92 -9.99
CA HIS A 70 -4.51 2.51 -10.27
C HIS A 70 -4.01 1.83 -8.99
N CYS A 71 -4.67 0.77 -8.57
CA CYS A 71 -4.27 0.00 -7.40
C CYS A 71 -3.44 -1.21 -7.83
N ILE A 72 -2.17 -1.24 -7.43
CA ILE A 72 -1.27 -2.39 -7.63
C ILE A 72 -0.95 -2.97 -6.26
N THR A 73 -1.40 -4.18 -5.96
CA THR A 73 -1.29 -4.76 -4.63
C THR A 73 -0.94 -6.24 -4.65
N SER A 74 0.05 -6.62 -3.83
CA SER A 74 0.41 -8.02 -3.59
C SER A 74 -0.56 -8.61 -2.55
N LEU A 75 -1.62 -9.23 -3.04
CA LEU A 75 -2.76 -9.71 -2.26
C LEU A 75 -2.87 -11.23 -2.30
N SER A 76 -3.51 -11.74 -3.33
CA SER A 76 -3.76 -13.16 -3.62
C SER A 76 -4.22 -13.30 -5.06
N LYS A 77 -4.10 -14.51 -5.61
CA LYS A 77 -4.67 -14.88 -6.91
C LYS A 77 -6.11 -15.37 -6.81
N GLU A 78 -6.64 -15.56 -5.61
CA GLU A 78 -8.02 -15.99 -5.38
C GLU A 78 -9.01 -14.87 -5.74
N ASP A 79 -9.97 -15.19 -6.60
CA ASP A 79 -10.96 -14.23 -7.11
C ASP A 79 -11.79 -13.58 -6.00
N ASP A 80 -12.22 -14.38 -5.01
CA ASP A 80 -13.00 -13.87 -3.87
C ASP A 80 -12.21 -12.82 -3.07
N ALA A 81 -10.92 -13.04 -2.84
CA ALA A 81 -10.05 -12.10 -2.14
C ALA A 81 -9.92 -10.79 -2.93
N GLN A 82 -9.76 -10.89 -4.25
CA GLN A 82 -9.68 -9.74 -5.14
C GLN A 82 -10.98 -8.95 -5.17
N GLU A 83 -12.13 -9.63 -5.24
CA GLU A 83 -13.43 -8.96 -5.24
C GLU A 83 -13.72 -8.27 -3.89
N LEU A 84 -13.43 -8.92 -2.78
CA LEU A 84 -13.53 -8.31 -1.45
C LEU A 84 -12.65 -7.05 -1.33
N ARG A 85 -11.43 -7.08 -1.85
CA ARG A 85 -10.54 -5.92 -1.84
C ARG A 85 -11.04 -4.80 -2.75
N ARG A 86 -11.55 -5.14 -3.93
CA ARG A 86 -12.17 -4.18 -4.86
C ARG A 86 -13.40 -3.51 -4.23
N MET A 87 -14.28 -4.32 -3.62
CA MET A 87 -15.43 -3.83 -2.87
C MET A 87 -15.01 -2.89 -1.73
N ASN A 88 -13.99 -3.25 -0.95
CA ASN A 88 -13.47 -2.42 0.13
C ASN A 88 -12.99 -1.04 -0.38
N LEU A 89 -12.19 -1.00 -1.44
CA LEU A 89 -11.68 0.25 -2.01
C LEU A 89 -12.81 1.13 -2.57
N ARG A 90 -13.77 0.53 -3.27
CA ARG A 90 -14.95 1.26 -3.78
C ARG A 90 -15.82 1.82 -2.66
N LYS A 91 -16.01 1.06 -1.58
CA LYS A 91 -16.75 1.53 -0.39
C LYS A 91 -16.07 2.72 0.28
N LEU A 92 -14.75 2.73 0.35
CA LEU A 92 -13.98 3.78 1.01
C LEU A 92 -13.82 5.05 0.17
N PHE A 93 -13.64 4.90 -1.14
CA PHE A 93 -13.20 5.99 -2.03
C PHE A 93 -14.19 6.31 -3.16
N GLY A 94 -15.29 5.58 -3.26
CA GLY A 94 -16.26 5.72 -4.34
C GLY A 94 -15.95 4.82 -5.54
N ASN A 95 -16.91 4.75 -6.48
CA ASN A 95 -16.84 3.81 -7.61
C ASN A 95 -15.95 4.29 -8.76
N THR A 96 -15.60 5.57 -8.79
CA THR A 96 -14.91 6.22 -9.91
C THR A 96 -13.45 6.58 -9.62
N ALA A 97 -13.05 6.65 -8.34
CA ALA A 97 -11.69 7.03 -7.97
C ALA A 97 -10.62 6.03 -8.46
N PHE A 98 -10.95 4.73 -8.44
CA PHE A 98 -10.05 3.67 -8.90
C PHE A 98 -10.50 3.11 -10.25
N GLU A 99 -9.71 3.34 -11.29
CA GLU A 99 -9.98 2.87 -12.65
C GLU A 99 -9.44 1.45 -12.86
N LYS A 100 -8.26 1.15 -12.35
CA LYS A 100 -7.56 -0.12 -12.58
C LYS A 100 -7.15 -0.79 -11.29
N PHE A 101 -7.30 -2.12 -11.26
CA PHE A 101 -6.84 -2.97 -10.16
C PHE A 101 -5.91 -4.06 -10.72
N VAL A 102 -4.70 -4.13 -10.19
CA VAL A 102 -3.71 -5.17 -10.48
C VAL A 102 -3.43 -5.94 -9.20
N PHE A 103 -3.91 -7.17 -9.14
CA PHE A 103 -3.72 -8.06 -8.01
C PHE A 103 -2.59 -9.04 -8.30
N LEU A 104 -1.57 -9.00 -7.48
CA LEU A 104 -0.43 -9.91 -7.53
C LEU A 104 -0.57 -10.96 -6.42
N ASP A 105 0.19 -12.04 -6.51
CA ASP A 105 0.21 -13.04 -5.46
C ASP A 105 0.77 -12.46 -4.14
N THR A 106 0.48 -13.14 -3.03
CA THR A 106 0.94 -12.73 -1.70
C THR A 106 2.46 -12.60 -1.67
N GLY A 107 2.93 -11.39 -1.41
CA GLY A 107 4.36 -11.08 -1.31
C GLY A 107 5.11 -10.99 -2.64
N ALA A 108 4.43 -11.04 -3.78
CA ALA A 108 5.05 -10.84 -5.09
C ALA A 108 5.63 -9.43 -5.23
N ASP A 109 6.72 -9.32 -5.96
CA ASP A 109 7.32 -8.05 -6.35
C ASP A 109 6.45 -7.31 -7.37
N LYS A 110 6.64 -6.00 -7.52
CA LYS A 110 5.78 -5.16 -8.35
C LYS A 110 6.42 -4.72 -9.68
N ASP A 111 7.63 -5.16 -9.96
CA ASP A 111 8.44 -4.76 -11.12
C ASP A 111 7.66 -4.89 -12.43
N ASP A 112 7.19 -6.10 -12.75
CA ASP A 112 6.43 -6.36 -13.98
C ASP A 112 5.12 -5.58 -14.05
N ALA A 113 4.48 -5.37 -12.89
CA ALA A 113 3.21 -4.64 -12.82
C ALA A 113 3.39 -3.13 -12.98
N LEU A 114 4.58 -2.60 -12.68
CA LEU A 114 4.95 -1.21 -12.86
C LEU A 114 5.54 -0.92 -14.25
N GLU A 115 6.06 -1.91 -14.96
CA GLU A 115 6.65 -1.74 -16.29
C GLU A 115 5.76 -1.00 -17.30
N PRO A 116 4.43 -1.23 -17.35
CA PRO A 116 3.54 -0.46 -18.24
C PRO A 116 3.50 1.06 -17.99
N TYR A 117 4.04 1.51 -16.87
CA TYR A 117 4.09 2.92 -16.49
C TYR A 117 5.46 3.56 -16.70
N ARG A 118 6.42 2.83 -17.28
CA ARG A 118 7.78 3.31 -17.56
C ARG A 118 7.76 4.66 -18.30
N GLY A 119 8.50 5.62 -17.77
CA GLY A 119 8.65 6.96 -18.34
C GLY A 119 7.39 7.84 -18.31
N SER A 120 6.31 7.41 -17.63
CA SER A 120 5.06 8.15 -17.56
C SER A 120 5.16 9.43 -16.73
N GLY A 121 6.08 9.48 -15.76
CA GLY A 121 6.15 10.55 -14.77
C GLY A 121 4.95 10.58 -13.80
N TYR A 122 4.13 9.52 -13.75
CA TYR A 122 3.02 9.42 -12.82
C TYR A 122 3.51 9.27 -11.38
N TYR A 123 2.69 9.70 -10.44
CA TYR A 123 2.98 9.52 -9.02
C TYR A 123 2.79 8.07 -8.61
N TRP A 124 3.74 7.55 -7.83
CA TRP A 124 3.71 6.22 -7.23
C TRP A 124 3.83 6.33 -5.72
N ILE A 125 2.76 6.02 -5.00
CA ILE A 125 2.70 6.10 -3.53
C ILE A 125 2.83 4.69 -2.97
N GLU A 126 3.85 4.44 -2.17
CA GLU A 126 4.19 3.11 -1.67
C GLU A 126 4.86 3.21 -0.29
N ASP A 127 4.78 2.17 0.54
CA ASP A 127 5.44 2.10 1.85
C ASP A 127 6.65 1.14 1.86
N LYS A 128 6.75 0.24 0.90
CA LYS A 128 7.89 -0.67 0.76
C LYS A 128 9.00 -0.01 -0.07
N ILE A 129 10.18 0.18 0.57
CA ILE A 129 11.33 0.87 -0.01
C ILE A 129 11.68 0.34 -1.41
N VAL A 130 11.85 -0.98 -1.55
CA VAL A 130 12.22 -1.63 -2.83
C VAL A 130 11.23 -1.27 -3.95
N ASN A 131 9.93 -1.25 -3.65
CA ASN A 131 8.92 -0.89 -4.65
C ASN A 131 8.96 0.60 -5.02
N CYS A 132 9.34 1.49 -4.08
CA CYS A 132 9.59 2.90 -4.40
C CYS A 132 10.79 3.07 -5.32
N GLU A 133 11.88 2.35 -5.04
CA GLU A 133 13.09 2.34 -5.88
C GLU A 133 12.77 1.87 -7.29
N VAL A 134 12.09 0.74 -7.45
CA VAL A 134 11.61 0.24 -8.75
C VAL A 134 10.79 1.30 -9.50
N GLY A 135 9.83 1.94 -8.82
CA GLY A 135 9.04 3.01 -9.42
C GLY A 135 9.91 4.18 -9.92
N THR A 136 10.89 4.58 -9.12
CA THR A 136 11.84 5.66 -9.47
C THR A 136 12.70 5.28 -10.67
N ASP A 137 13.24 4.07 -10.71
CA ASP A 137 14.07 3.55 -11.81
C ASP A 137 13.27 3.43 -13.12
N LEU A 138 11.96 3.20 -13.00
CA LEU A 138 11.03 3.22 -14.12
C LEU A 138 10.60 4.64 -14.57
N GLY A 139 11.05 5.68 -13.87
CA GLY A 139 10.72 7.08 -14.22
C GLY A 139 9.39 7.57 -13.66
N LEU A 140 8.86 6.93 -12.62
CA LEU A 140 7.72 7.42 -11.86
C LEU A 140 8.20 8.41 -10.78
N LYS A 141 7.30 9.26 -10.32
CA LYS A 141 7.50 10.14 -9.16
C LYS A 141 7.11 9.39 -7.90
N SER A 142 8.05 8.60 -7.35
CA SER A 142 7.80 7.81 -6.15
C SER A 142 7.72 8.68 -4.91
N LEU A 143 6.70 8.44 -4.07
CA LEU A 143 6.54 9.03 -2.74
C LEU A 143 6.50 7.89 -1.71
N LEU A 144 7.45 7.91 -0.76
CA LEU A 144 7.53 6.90 0.28
C LEU A 144 6.60 7.27 1.44
N MET A 145 5.49 6.54 1.59
CA MET A 145 4.59 6.68 2.73
C MET A 145 5.28 6.16 4.00
N GLU A 146 5.43 7.02 4.99
CA GLU A 146 6.12 6.70 6.23
C GLU A 146 5.39 5.62 7.05
N HIS A 147 6.14 4.60 7.40
CA HIS A 147 5.77 3.54 8.33
C HIS A 147 6.97 3.17 9.21
N GLY A 148 6.74 2.56 10.37
CA GLY A 148 7.81 2.21 11.30
C GLY A 148 8.97 1.41 10.68
N HIS A 149 8.72 0.62 9.64
CA HIS A 149 9.73 -0.22 8.99
C HIS A 149 10.59 0.51 7.96
N ASN A 150 10.27 1.74 7.59
CA ASN A 150 11.01 2.51 6.59
C ASN A 150 11.57 3.84 7.12
N MET A 151 11.49 4.09 8.45
CA MET A 151 11.86 5.37 9.05
C MET A 151 13.33 5.76 8.85
N ASP A 152 14.22 4.77 8.80
CA ASP A 152 15.68 4.99 8.70
C ASP A 152 16.15 5.09 7.23
N TYR A 153 15.24 5.00 6.26
CA TYR A 153 15.60 5.10 4.84
C TYR A 153 15.57 6.55 4.37
N GLU A 154 16.64 6.99 3.72
CA GLU A 154 16.77 8.30 3.11
C GLU A 154 17.24 8.17 1.66
N ASN A 155 16.54 8.79 0.74
CA ASN A 155 16.92 8.92 -0.66
C ASN A 155 16.34 10.23 -1.20
N PRO A 156 17.19 11.21 -1.62
CA PRO A 156 16.72 12.49 -2.14
C PRO A 156 15.80 12.37 -3.36
N ALA A 157 15.91 11.29 -4.14
CA ALA A 157 15.06 11.03 -5.31
C ALA A 157 13.66 10.49 -4.93
N ILE A 158 13.47 10.07 -3.66
CA ILE A 158 12.21 9.48 -3.17
C ILE A 158 11.74 10.26 -1.94
N PRO A 159 10.99 11.35 -2.12
CA PRO A 159 10.47 12.14 -1.01
C PRO A 159 9.61 11.29 -0.07
N ARG A 160 9.81 11.48 1.24
CA ARG A 160 8.99 10.88 2.28
C ARG A 160 7.73 11.71 2.51
N VAL A 161 6.60 11.05 2.68
CA VAL A 161 5.32 11.65 3.08
C VAL A 161 4.75 10.92 4.28
N THR A 162 4.18 11.65 5.24
CA THR A 162 3.65 11.11 6.50
C THR A 162 2.12 10.96 6.50
N SER A 163 1.45 11.52 5.49
CA SER A 163 -0.01 11.55 5.38
C SER A 163 -0.46 11.74 3.94
N TRP A 164 -1.72 11.46 3.66
CA TRP A 164 -2.34 11.77 2.37
C TRP A 164 -2.50 13.28 2.14
N LYS A 165 -2.53 14.08 3.21
CA LYS A 165 -2.40 15.53 3.10
C LYS A 165 -1.11 15.93 2.38
N GLN A 166 0.04 15.41 2.82
CA GLN A 166 1.32 15.69 2.16
C GLN A 166 1.38 15.16 0.72
N VAL A 167 0.78 13.99 0.44
CA VAL A 167 0.63 13.49 -0.94
C VAL A 167 -0.15 14.50 -1.78
N TYR A 168 -1.29 14.98 -1.28
CA TYR A 168 -2.11 15.99 -1.95
C TYR A 168 -1.32 17.27 -2.22
N GLU A 169 -0.66 17.83 -1.21
CA GLU A 169 0.14 19.04 -1.32
C GLU A 169 1.31 18.88 -2.33
N THR A 170 1.96 17.72 -2.32
CA THR A 170 3.04 17.40 -3.26
C THR A 170 2.53 17.31 -4.70
N ILE A 171 1.37 16.69 -4.93
CA ILE A 171 0.80 16.48 -6.25
C ILE A 171 0.25 17.80 -6.83
N THR A 172 -0.44 18.59 -6.01
CA THR A 172 -1.15 19.80 -6.47
C THR A 172 -0.33 21.09 -6.36
N GLY A 173 0.71 21.10 -5.53
CA GLY A 173 1.44 22.32 -5.16
C GLY A 173 0.63 23.27 -4.26
N GLN A 174 -0.50 22.83 -3.72
CA GLN A 174 -1.41 23.64 -2.88
C GLN A 174 -1.28 23.21 -1.42
N SER A 175 -1.20 24.16 -0.50
CA SER A 175 -1.35 23.90 0.93
C SER A 175 -2.81 23.58 1.25
N ALA A 176 -3.07 22.54 2.07
CA ALA A 176 -4.40 22.04 2.37
C ALA A 176 -4.70 22.01 3.87
#